data_32065b71d9016566acffec75a168d682
#
_entry.id   32065b71d9016566acffec75a168d682
#
_cell.length_a   1.000
_cell.length_b   1.000
_cell.length_c   1.000
_cell.angle_alpha   90.00
_cell.angle_beta   90.00
_cell.angle_gamma   90.00
#
_symmetry.space_group_name_H-M   'P 1'
#
loop_
_entity.id
_entity.type
_entity.pdbx_description
1 polymer ?
#
loop_
_entity_poly.entity_id
_entity_poly.type
_entity_poly.pdbx_seq_one_letter_code
_entity_poly.pdbx_strand_id
1 'polypeptide(L)'
;MMTVQELRKILSKHHVDTSFYSLMEHRPMVGEVYTALDKADGGYRVRTIERMQTIEEKHFGDEAAACRYVLKELAYDYPELKAYLD
;
A
#
# COMPACT_ATOMS: atom_id res chain seq x y z
N MET A 1 -12.36 -11.64 1.37
CA MET A 1 -11.02 -11.29 0.85
C MET A 1 -10.84 -9.79 0.88
N MET A 2 -9.63 -9.32 1.18
CA MET A 2 -9.38 -7.89 1.25
C MET A 2 -9.32 -7.27 -0.14
N THR A 3 -10.02 -6.14 -0.29
CA THR A 3 -10.00 -5.35 -1.52
C THR A 3 -9.30 -4.02 -1.26
N VAL A 4 -8.93 -3.32 -2.34
CA VAL A 4 -8.33 -1.99 -2.23
C VAL A 4 -9.28 -1.04 -1.48
N GLN A 5 -10.59 -1.18 -1.71
CA GLN A 5 -11.57 -0.34 -1.03
C GLN A 5 -11.58 -0.58 0.48
N GLU A 6 -11.52 -1.86 0.89
CA GLU A 6 -11.44 -2.20 2.31
C GLU A 6 -10.13 -1.72 2.93
N LEU A 7 -9.03 -1.88 2.20
CA LEU A 7 -7.73 -1.38 2.64
C LEU A 7 -7.79 0.12 2.89
N ARG A 8 -8.39 0.86 1.96
CA ARG A 8 -8.52 2.31 2.12
C ARG A 8 -9.30 2.67 3.38
N LYS A 9 -10.37 1.92 3.68
CA LYS A 9 -11.16 2.14 4.90
C LYS A 9 -10.35 1.85 6.16
N ILE A 10 -9.56 0.78 6.14
CA ILE A 10 -8.71 0.43 7.29
C ILE A 10 -7.69 1.54 7.55
N LEU A 11 -7.02 2.01 6.50
CA LEU A 11 -6.00 3.05 6.65
C LEU A 11 -6.61 4.35 7.13
N SER A 12 -7.80 4.68 6.65
CA SER A 12 -8.50 5.89 7.09
C SER A 12 -8.94 5.76 8.56
N LYS A 13 -9.43 4.59 8.95
CA LYS A 13 -9.88 4.32 10.33
C LYS A 13 -8.74 4.53 11.33
N HIS A 14 -7.54 4.12 10.96
CA HIS A 14 -6.38 4.21 11.85
C HIS A 14 -5.58 5.50 11.64
N HIS A 15 -6.14 6.44 10.88
CA HIS A 15 -5.53 7.76 10.66
C HIS A 15 -4.11 7.67 10.08
N VAL A 16 -3.88 6.69 9.20
CA VAL A 16 -2.61 6.59 8.50
C VAL A 16 -2.47 7.78 7.56
N ASP A 17 -1.35 8.49 7.66
CA ASP A 17 -1.11 9.68 6.86
C ASP A 17 -1.11 9.33 5.36
N THR A 18 -1.88 10.08 4.58
CA THR A 18 -2.01 9.82 3.15
C THR A 18 -0.73 10.07 2.37
N SER A 19 0.27 10.69 2.98
CA SER A 19 1.57 10.85 2.33
C SER A 19 2.40 9.57 2.32
N PHE A 20 1.97 8.54 3.05
CA PHE A 20 2.68 7.26 3.14
C PHE A 20 2.18 6.20 2.16
N TYR A 21 1.07 6.44 1.48
CA TYR A 21 0.54 5.43 0.56
C TYR A 21 -0.22 6.04 -0.62
N SER A 22 -0.23 5.28 -1.71
CA SER A 22 -1.02 5.61 -2.89
C SER A 22 -1.70 4.32 -3.35
N LEU A 23 -3.03 4.34 -3.45
CA LEU A 23 -3.83 3.15 -3.79
C LEU A 23 -4.58 3.40 -5.10
N MET A 24 -4.02 2.84 -6.20
CA MET A 24 -4.66 2.92 -7.51
C MET A 24 -4.91 4.35 -7.97
N GLU A 25 -4.07 5.28 -7.53
CA GLU A 25 -4.25 6.71 -7.81
C GLU A 25 -3.06 7.25 -8.59
N HIS A 26 -3.31 8.32 -9.35
CA HIS A 26 -2.26 9.04 -10.10
C HIS A 26 -2.17 10.47 -9.61
N ARG A 27 -2.02 10.63 -8.30
CA ARG A 27 -1.87 11.97 -7.71
C ARG A 27 -0.41 12.25 -7.38
N PRO A 28 -0.01 13.51 -7.37
CA PRO A 28 1.35 13.84 -6.93
C PRO A 28 1.53 13.44 -5.47
N MET A 29 2.65 12.79 -5.18
CA MET A 29 2.99 12.40 -3.81
C MET A 29 4.07 13.33 -3.30
N VAL A 30 3.88 13.85 -2.10
CA VAL A 30 4.82 14.80 -1.50
C VAL A 30 5.69 14.16 -0.43
N GLY A 31 5.38 12.92 -0.03
CA GLY A 31 6.19 12.20 0.96
C GLY A 31 7.50 11.72 0.39
N GLU A 32 8.55 11.67 1.21
CA GLU A 32 9.85 11.15 0.78
C GLU A 32 9.81 9.65 0.52
N VAL A 33 9.07 8.92 1.37
CA VAL A 33 8.93 7.47 1.27
C VAL A 33 7.46 7.12 1.31
N TYR A 34 7.01 6.35 0.33
CA TYR A 34 5.63 5.88 0.34
C TYR A 34 5.50 4.54 -0.39
N THR A 35 4.39 3.85 -0.11
CA THR A 35 4.05 2.57 -0.71
C THR A 35 2.94 2.79 -1.74
N ALA A 36 3.17 2.37 -2.98
CA ALA A 36 2.20 2.56 -4.07
C ALA A 36 1.68 1.22 -4.55
N LEU A 37 0.35 1.09 -4.64
CA LEU A 37 -0.32 -0.08 -5.19
C LEU A 37 -0.98 0.30 -6.51
N ASP A 38 -0.63 -0.43 -7.57
CA ASP A 38 -1.17 -0.22 -8.91
C ASP A 38 -1.55 -1.53 -9.57
N LYS A 39 -2.32 -1.45 -10.63
CA LYS A 39 -2.52 -2.59 -11.52
C LYS A 39 -1.32 -2.71 -12.46
N ALA A 40 -0.95 -3.95 -12.78
CA ALA A 40 0.14 -4.23 -13.72
C ALA A 40 -0.09 -5.60 -14.36
N ASP A 41 0.01 -5.66 -15.68
CA ASP A 41 0.02 -6.90 -16.50
C ASP A 41 -0.72 -8.10 -15.93
N GLY A 42 -2.04 -7.99 -15.79
CA GLY A 42 -2.88 -9.09 -15.34
C GLY A 42 -2.93 -9.30 -13.84
N GLY A 43 -2.32 -8.40 -13.07
CA GLY A 43 -2.32 -8.50 -11.61
C GLY A 43 -2.12 -7.15 -10.96
N TYR A 44 -1.38 -7.15 -9.86
CA TYR A 44 -1.13 -5.96 -9.06
C TYR A 44 0.35 -5.81 -8.76
N ARG A 45 0.77 -4.58 -8.60
CA ARG A 45 2.16 -4.25 -8.31
C ARG A 45 2.20 -3.34 -7.09
N VAL A 46 3.08 -3.66 -6.14
CA VAL A 46 3.32 -2.81 -4.97
C VAL A 46 4.76 -2.34 -5.04
N ARG A 47 4.95 -1.03 -5.00
CA ARG A 47 6.28 -0.42 -5.05
C ARG A 47 6.53 0.38 -3.80
N THR A 48 7.77 0.32 -3.30
CA THR A 48 8.23 1.25 -2.29
C THR A 48 9.04 2.32 -3.01
N ILE A 49 8.63 3.56 -2.85
CA ILE A 49 9.26 4.69 -3.54
C ILE A 49 9.91 5.60 -2.53
N GLU A 50 11.19 5.91 -2.76
CA GLU A 50 11.97 6.78 -1.90
C GLU A 50 12.63 7.83 -2.76
N ARG A 51 12.40 9.11 -2.43
CA ARG A 51 12.96 10.25 -3.16
C ARG A 51 12.71 10.12 -4.67
N MET A 52 11.46 9.78 -5.02
CA MET A 52 10.99 9.65 -6.40
C MET A 52 11.63 8.47 -7.16
N GLN A 53 12.29 7.55 -6.47
CA GLN A 53 12.88 6.37 -7.07
C GLN A 53 12.25 5.11 -6.50
N THR A 54 11.91 4.16 -7.37
CA THR A 54 11.42 2.86 -6.93
C THR A 54 12.59 2.06 -6.38
N ILE A 55 12.56 1.78 -5.06
CA ILE A 55 13.62 1.01 -4.42
C ILE A 55 13.25 -0.45 -4.22
N GLU A 56 11.96 -0.78 -4.31
CA GLU A 56 11.49 -2.16 -4.22
C GLU A 56 10.20 -2.30 -5.00
N GLU A 57 10.03 -3.43 -5.66
CA GLU A 57 8.82 -3.71 -6.43
C GLU A 57 8.45 -5.17 -6.28
N LYS A 58 7.17 -5.44 -5.95
CA LYS A 58 6.63 -6.78 -5.81
C LYS A 58 5.38 -6.92 -6.67
N HIS A 59 5.22 -8.09 -7.27
CA HIS A 59 4.06 -8.39 -8.12
C HIS A 59 3.20 -9.47 -7.49
N PHE A 60 1.88 -9.30 -7.61
CA PHE A 60 0.90 -10.21 -7.03
C PHE A 60 -0.18 -10.54 -8.06
N GLY A 61 -0.62 -11.80 -8.04
CA GLY A 61 -1.67 -12.23 -8.95
C GLY A 61 -3.06 -11.83 -8.50
N ASP A 62 -3.25 -11.57 -7.20
CA ASP A 62 -4.56 -11.22 -6.70
C ASP A 62 -4.51 -9.98 -5.80
N GLU A 63 -5.66 -9.33 -5.74
CA GLU A 63 -5.83 -8.07 -5.01
C GLU A 63 -5.59 -8.22 -3.51
N ALA A 64 -6.09 -9.31 -2.93
CA ALA A 64 -5.96 -9.52 -1.48
C ALA A 64 -4.50 -9.64 -1.05
N ALA A 65 -3.70 -10.36 -1.83
CA ALA A 65 -2.28 -10.52 -1.51
C ALA A 65 -1.54 -9.20 -1.59
N ALA A 66 -1.85 -8.39 -2.61
CA ALA A 66 -1.24 -7.06 -2.75
C ALA A 66 -1.63 -6.15 -1.59
N CYS A 67 -2.90 -6.15 -1.19
CA CYS A 67 -3.37 -5.34 -0.07
C CYS A 67 -2.71 -5.76 1.25
N ARG A 68 -2.55 -7.07 1.48
CA ARG A 68 -1.88 -7.55 2.68
C ARG A 68 -0.43 -7.09 2.72
N TYR A 69 0.22 -7.06 1.57
CA TYR A 69 1.60 -6.61 1.50
C TYR A 69 1.71 -5.13 1.85
N VAL A 70 0.78 -4.30 1.37
CA VAL A 70 0.73 -2.88 1.72
C VAL A 70 0.57 -2.71 3.22
N LEU A 71 -0.35 -3.47 3.85
CA LEU A 71 -0.55 -3.42 5.29
C LEU A 71 0.73 -3.81 6.04
N LYS A 72 1.41 -4.85 5.57
CA LYS A 72 2.65 -5.30 6.18
C LYS A 72 3.71 -4.21 6.17
N GLU A 73 3.84 -3.51 5.04
CA GLU A 73 4.81 -2.43 4.93
C GLU A 73 4.46 -1.25 5.82
N LEU A 74 3.19 -0.86 5.85
CA LEU A 74 2.76 0.27 6.66
C LEU A 74 2.76 -0.07 8.17
N ALA A 75 2.70 -1.35 8.51
CA ALA A 75 2.71 -1.78 9.92
C ALA A 75 4.03 -1.48 10.62
N TYR A 76 5.09 -1.21 9.88
CA TYR A 76 6.35 -0.79 10.50
C TYR A 76 6.18 0.52 11.28
N ASP A 77 5.40 1.45 10.71
CA ASP A 77 5.16 2.74 11.35
C ASP A 77 3.82 2.77 12.12
N TYR A 78 2.92 1.86 11.78
CA TYR A 78 1.59 1.78 12.39
C TYR A 78 1.34 0.35 12.88
N PRO A 79 1.95 -0.05 14.02
CA PRO A 79 1.88 -1.45 14.49
C PRO A 79 0.48 -1.99 14.67
N GLU A 80 -0.50 -1.14 14.93
CA GLU A 80 -1.89 -1.55 15.06
C GLU A 80 -2.44 -2.23 13.81
N LEU A 81 -1.82 -1.98 12.65
CA LEU A 81 -2.25 -2.61 11.41
C LEU A 81 -1.97 -4.11 11.37
N LYS A 82 -1.09 -4.59 12.25
CA LYS A 82 -0.78 -6.02 12.32
C LYS A 82 -2.01 -6.87 12.63
N ALA A 83 -3.01 -6.30 13.29
CA ALA A 83 -4.24 -7.01 13.63
C ALA A 83 -4.98 -7.51 12.38
N TYR A 84 -4.74 -6.90 11.23
CA TYR A 84 -5.40 -7.27 9.98
C TYR A 84 -4.61 -8.28 9.16
N LEU A 85 -3.43 -8.69 9.63
CA LEU A 85 -2.54 -9.60 8.91
C LEU A 85 -2.70 -11.06 9.28
N ASP A 86 -3.41 -11.33 10.36
CA ASP A 86 -3.63 -12.69 10.86
C ASP A 86 -4.96 -13.26 10.43
#